data_0811344959f2b9acb0914f5b0dc67c02
#
_entry.id   0811344959f2b9acb0914f5b0dc67c02
#
_cell.length_a   1.000
_cell.length_b   1.000
_cell.length_c   1.000
_cell.angle_alpha   90.00
_cell.angle_beta   90.00
_cell.angle_gamma   90.00
#
_symmetry.space_group_name_H-M   'P 1'
#
loop_
_entity.id
_entity.type
_entity.pdbx_description
1 polymer ?
#
loop_
_entity_poly.entity_id
_entity_poly.type
_entity_poly.pdbx_seq_one_letter_code
_entity_poly.pdbx_strand_id
1 'polypeptide(L)'
;MQREDKYASVKEEIAAIYHENRGRYGYRRITAELRKRKFSVNHKTVQRLMKELGLVCRVRMKKYRSYKGEVGKIAPNLLNRDFRAEKPNQKWVTDVTEFSLFGEKLYLSPILDLCSSDLVSYTISDRPVLSMVTTMLDEAFAKIPAGTNLILHSDQGWQYQHKQYQRMLREKGVRQSMSRKGNCLDNAVIKNFFGLLKSELLYLQEFRSMEHFKLELLEYLDYYNNRRIKAKLKGLPPAIHRQQALSAA
;
A
#
# COMPACT_ATOMS: atom_id res chain seq x y z
N MET A 1 9.49 -27.22 -42.07
CA MET A 1 10.45 -26.58 -41.15
C MET A 1 9.64 -25.69 -40.23
N GLN A 2 9.48 -26.05 -38.95
CA GLN A 2 8.95 -25.16 -37.92
C GLN A 2 9.96 -24.06 -37.66
N ARG A 3 9.58 -22.79 -37.86
CA ARG A 3 10.40 -21.65 -37.49
C ARG A 3 10.55 -21.65 -35.95
N GLU A 4 11.78 -21.67 -35.46
CA GLU A 4 12.05 -21.45 -34.01
C GLU A 4 11.38 -20.17 -33.54
N ASP A 5 10.70 -20.25 -32.40
CA ASP A 5 10.02 -19.08 -31.84
C ASP A 5 11.08 -18.09 -31.30
N LYS A 6 11.31 -17.01 -32.03
CA LYS A 6 12.23 -15.91 -31.66
C LYS A 6 12.05 -15.42 -30.21
N TYR A 7 10.89 -15.63 -29.62
CA TYR A 7 10.55 -15.16 -28.28
C TYR A 7 10.41 -16.29 -27.26
N ALA A 8 10.90 -17.50 -27.54
CA ALA A 8 10.76 -18.64 -26.62
C ALA A 8 11.30 -18.32 -25.22
N SER A 9 12.54 -17.87 -25.10
CA SER A 9 13.16 -17.50 -23.82
C SER A 9 12.44 -16.33 -23.12
N VAL A 10 11.94 -15.37 -23.90
CA VAL A 10 11.15 -14.24 -23.35
C VAL A 10 9.81 -14.72 -22.82
N LYS A 11 9.14 -15.66 -23.47
CA LYS A 11 7.86 -16.25 -23.03
C LYS A 11 8.03 -17.03 -21.73
N GLU A 12 9.10 -17.82 -21.61
CA GLU A 12 9.43 -18.53 -20.37
C GLU A 12 9.62 -17.56 -19.20
N GLU A 13 10.37 -16.51 -19.43
CA GLU A 13 10.66 -15.50 -18.42
C GLU A 13 9.40 -14.68 -18.04
N ILE A 14 8.53 -14.36 -19.01
CA ILE A 14 7.21 -13.75 -18.75
C ILE A 14 6.38 -14.64 -17.83
N ALA A 15 6.33 -15.94 -18.11
CA ALA A 15 5.58 -16.90 -17.31
C ALA A 15 6.16 -17.01 -15.89
N ALA A 16 7.47 -17.10 -15.75
CA ALA A 16 8.17 -17.13 -14.45
C ALA A 16 7.81 -15.91 -13.61
N ILE A 17 8.02 -14.69 -14.15
CA ILE A 17 7.69 -13.43 -13.45
C ILE A 17 6.20 -13.37 -13.08
N TYR A 18 5.31 -13.82 -13.97
CA TYR A 18 3.87 -13.84 -13.71
C TYR A 18 3.52 -14.75 -12.53
N HIS A 19 4.06 -15.97 -12.47
CA HIS A 19 3.80 -16.94 -11.41
C HIS A 19 4.45 -16.53 -10.09
N GLU A 20 5.70 -16.05 -10.09
CA GLU A 20 6.38 -15.49 -8.91
C GLU A 20 5.52 -14.41 -8.23
N ASN A 21 4.83 -13.60 -9.03
CA ASN A 21 3.97 -12.53 -8.54
C ASN A 21 2.48 -12.93 -8.45
N ARG A 22 2.17 -14.23 -8.43
CA ARG A 22 0.80 -14.78 -8.27
C ARG A 22 -0.23 -14.15 -9.23
N GLY A 23 0.19 -13.79 -10.44
CA GLY A 23 -0.67 -13.15 -11.44
C GLY A 23 -1.03 -11.68 -11.18
N ARG A 24 -0.41 -11.02 -10.19
CA ARG A 24 -0.66 -9.61 -9.85
C ARG A 24 -0.05 -8.61 -10.81
N TYR A 25 0.93 -9.04 -11.64
CA TYR A 25 1.62 -8.19 -12.59
C TYR A 25 0.97 -8.21 -13.96
N GLY A 26 0.64 -7.01 -14.46
CA GLY A 26 0.28 -6.80 -15.87
C GLY A 26 1.52 -6.50 -16.71
N TYR A 27 1.35 -6.43 -18.02
CA TYR A 27 2.43 -6.31 -19.00
C TYR A 27 3.46 -5.20 -18.70
N ARG A 28 3.05 -4.07 -18.12
CA ARG A 28 3.98 -2.96 -17.79
C ARG A 28 4.96 -3.33 -16.69
N ARG A 29 4.50 -4.02 -15.63
CA ARG A 29 5.38 -4.48 -14.55
C ARG A 29 6.27 -5.63 -15.02
N ILE A 30 5.72 -6.57 -15.77
CA ILE A 30 6.48 -7.67 -16.37
C ILE A 30 7.58 -7.11 -17.30
N THR A 31 7.29 -6.08 -18.10
CA THR A 31 8.31 -5.42 -18.93
C THR A 31 9.42 -4.80 -18.07
N ALA A 32 9.08 -4.20 -16.93
CA ALA A 32 10.07 -3.62 -16.04
C ALA A 32 10.99 -4.69 -15.41
N GLU A 33 10.42 -5.82 -14.98
CA GLU A 33 11.19 -6.96 -14.47
C GLU A 33 12.08 -7.62 -15.54
N LEU A 34 11.54 -7.82 -16.75
CA LEU A 34 12.34 -8.33 -17.89
C LEU A 34 13.57 -7.45 -18.15
N ARG A 35 13.44 -6.12 -18.09
CA ARG A 35 14.58 -5.21 -18.26
C ARG A 35 15.63 -5.39 -17.16
N LYS A 36 15.22 -5.58 -15.90
CA LYS A 36 16.16 -5.90 -14.80
C LYS A 36 16.90 -7.21 -15.04
N ARG A 37 16.21 -8.20 -15.63
CA ARG A 37 16.78 -9.49 -16.04
C ARG A 37 17.51 -9.42 -17.41
N LYS A 38 17.85 -8.20 -17.87
CA LYS A 38 18.61 -7.91 -19.12
C LYS A 38 17.88 -8.28 -20.42
N PHE A 39 16.57 -8.50 -20.41
CA PHE A 39 15.77 -8.66 -21.62
C PHE A 39 15.31 -7.29 -22.16
N SER A 40 15.75 -6.93 -23.36
CA SER A 40 15.34 -5.68 -24.02
C SER A 40 14.11 -5.91 -24.91
N VAL A 41 12.91 -5.84 -24.34
CA VAL A 41 11.64 -6.08 -25.04
C VAL A 41 10.68 -4.92 -24.86
N ASN A 42 9.99 -4.50 -25.93
CA ASN A 42 8.99 -3.45 -25.87
C ASN A 42 7.75 -3.92 -25.12
N HIS A 43 7.13 -3.04 -24.34
CA HIS A 43 5.93 -3.35 -23.58
C HIS A 43 4.73 -3.82 -24.43
N LYS A 44 4.59 -3.35 -25.68
CA LYS A 44 3.57 -3.82 -26.62
C LYS A 44 3.81 -5.30 -27.01
N THR A 45 5.09 -5.67 -27.21
CA THR A 45 5.47 -7.07 -27.46
C THR A 45 5.16 -7.94 -26.24
N VAL A 46 5.51 -7.52 -25.04
CA VAL A 46 5.19 -8.24 -23.80
C VAL A 46 3.68 -8.43 -23.65
N GLN A 47 2.87 -7.39 -23.94
CA GLN A 47 1.42 -7.48 -23.89
C GLN A 47 0.87 -8.53 -24.87
N ARG A 48 1.41 -8.58 -26.10
CA ARG A 48 1.05 -9.59 -27.10
C ARG A 48 1.44 -11.00 -26.64
N LEU A 49 2.67 -11.18 -26.17
CA LEU A 49 3.16 -12.49 -25.71
C LEU A 49 2.38 -12.99 -24.48
N MET A 50 2.03 -12.12 -23.53
CA MET A 50 1.14 -12.49 -22.43
C MET A 50 -0.22 -12.98 -22.91
N LYS A 51 -0.78 -12.33 -23.94
CA LYS A 51 -2.06 -12.77 -24.56
C LYS A 51 -1.91 -14.13 -25.22
N GLU A 52 -0.81 -14.37 -25.95
CA GLU A 52 -0.49 -15.67 -26.56
C GLU A 52 -0.37 -16.79 -25.52
N LEU A 53 0.21 -16.49 -24.35
CA LEU A 53 0.34 -17.40 -23.22
C LEU A 53 -0.93 -17.53 -22.36
N GLY A 54 -2.01 -16.80 -22.67
CA GLY A 54 -3.23 -16.79 -21.86
C GLY A 54 -3.05 -16.11 -20.49
N LEU A 55 -1.96 -15.36 -20.29
CA LEU A 55 -1.64 -14.72 -19.02
C LEU A 55 -2.31 -13.34 -18.91
N VAL A 56 -3.26 -13.22 -18.00
CA VAL A 56 -4.01 -11.98 -17.74
C VAL A 56 -3.78 -11.52 -16.31
N CYS A 57 -3.53 -10.21 -16.13
CA CYS A 57 -3.44 -9.64 -14.77
C CYS A 57 -4.75 -9.88 -14.02
N ARG A 58 -4.67 -10.58 -12.87
CA ARG A 58 -5.83 -11.03 -12.09
C ARG A 58 -6.41 -9.94 -11.18
N VAL A 59 -5.74 -8.79 -11.08
CA VAL A 59 -6.18 -7.69 -10.20
C VAL A 59 -7.42 -6.99 -10.77
N ARG A 60 -8.51 -7.04 -10.02
CA ARG A 60 -9.82 -6.49 -10.44
C ARG A 60 -10.04 -5.10 -9.85
N MET A 61 -10.30 -4.08 -10.69
CA MET A 61 -10.65 -2.73 -10.26
C MET A 61 -12.15 -2.63 -9.90
N LYS A 62 -12.48 -2.27 -8.65
CA LYS A 62 -13.85 -1.96 -8.22
C LYS A 62 -14.06 -0.44 -8.03
N LYS A 63 -15.26 0.08 -8.36
CA LYS A 63 -15.65 1.48 -8.08
C LYS A 63 -16.05 1.65 -6.61
N TYR A 64 -15.62 2.76 -6.00
CA TYR A 64 -15.78 3.12 -4.58
C TYR A 64 -17.14 3.79 -4.25
N ARG A 65 -17.64 3.62 -2.98
CA ARG A 65 -18.77 4.35 -2.38
C ARG A 65 -18.42 4.80 -0.96
N SER A 66 -18.81 6.03 -0.56
CA SER A 66 -18.42 6.70 0.70
C SER A 66 -19.43 6.54 1.85
N TYR A 67 -18.96 6.66 3.12
CA TYR A 67 -19.71 6.55 4.37
C TYR A 67 -19.81 7.92 5.10
N LYS A 68 -20.88 8.12 5.92
CA LYS A 68 -21.17 9.38 6.67
C LYS A 68 -21.29 9.08 8.18
N GLY A 69 -20.44 9.65 9.03
CA GLY A 69 -20.42 9.46 10.50
C GLY A 69 -20.15 10.73 11.33
N GLU A 70 -20.26 10.70 12.69
CA GLU A 70 -20.31 11.85 13.61
C GLU A 70 -19.02 12.24 14.36
N VAL A 71 -19.04 13.35 15.17
CA VAL A 71 -17.97 14.35 15.35
C VAL A 71 -17.40 14.39 16.79
N GLY A 72 -16.07 14.38 16.92
CA GLY A 72 -15.25 14.81 18.06
C GLY A 72 -14.34 16.01 17.69
N LYS A 73 -13.18 16.22 18.32
CA LYS A 73 -12.29 17.35 18.03
C LYS A 73 -11.50 17.10 16.73
N ILE A 74 -11.87 17.82 15.68
CA ILE A 74 -11.34 17.67 14.32
C ILE A 74 -10.14 18.59 14.11
N ALA A 75 -9.04 18.06 13.59
CA ALA A 75 -7.89 18.85 13.15
C ALA A 75 -8.13 19.45 11.74
N PRO A 76 -7.47 20.58 11.40
CA PRO A 76 -7.59 21.17 10.07
C PRO A 76 -7.02 20.25 8.99
N ASN A 77 -7.52 20.36 7.75
CA ASN A 77 -6.93 19.66 6.62
C ASN A 77 -5.69 20.41 6.10
N LEU A 78 -4.52 19.98 6.58
CA LEU A 78 -3.23 20.58 6.18
C LEU A 78 -2.73 20.05 4.84
N LEU A 79 -3.11 18.83 4.45
CA LEU A 79 -2.69 18.25 3.17
C LEU A 79 -3.36 18.91 1.97
N ASN A 80 -4.63 19.26 2.11
CA ASN A 80 -5.45 19.88 1.04
C ASN A 80 -5.29 19.20 -0.33
N ARG A 81 -5.23 17.84 -0.33
CA ARG A 81 -4.99 16.97 -1.50
C ARG A 81 -3.60 17.08 -2.14
N ASP A 82 -2.69 17.82 -1.55
CA ASP A 82 -1.28 17.79 -1.95
C ASP A 82 -0.60 16.56 -1.35
N PHE A 83 -0.69 15.44 -2.07
CA PHE A 83 -0.08 14.16 -1.71
C PHE A 83 1.37 14.01 -2.19
N ARG A 84 2.00 15.09 -2.66
CA ARG A 84 3.41 15.08 -3.03
C ARG A 84 4.27 15.28 -1.79
N ALA A 85 5.29 14.47 -1.66
CA ALA A 85 6.35 14.61 -0.67
C ALA A 85 7.68 14.37 -1.37
N GLU A 86 8.64 15.26 -1.15
CA GLU A 86 9.95 15.22 -1.79
C GLU A 86 10.90 14.29 -1.05
N LYS A 87 10.75 14.23 0.28
CA LYS A 87 11.58 13.41 1.16
C LYS A 87 10.71 12.48 2.02
N PRO A 88 11.24 11.31 2.43
CA PRO A 88 10.60 10.48 3.44
C PRO A 88 10.34 11.27 4.74
N ASN A 89 9.31 10.89 5.46
CA ASN A 89 8.91 11.49 6.73
C ASN A 89 8.43 12.95 6.67
N GLN A 90 8.06 13.46 5.48
CA GLN A 90 7.39 14.77 5.37
C GLN A 90 5.88 14.66 5.56
N LYS A 91 5.26 13.66 4.93
CA LYS A 91 3.82 13.45 4.95
C LYS A 91 3.51 11.97 5.03
N TRP A 92 2.77 11.59 6.05
CA TRP A 92 2.23 10.27 6.25
C TRP A 92 0.72 10.28 6.16
N VAL A 93 0.13 9.17 5.74
CA VAL A 93 -1.32 8.94 5.76
C VAL A 93 -1.65 7.66 6.49
N THR A 94 -2.79 7.66 7.20
CA THR A 94 -3.30 6.51 7.95
C THR A 94 -4.81 6.40 7.80
N ASP A 95 -5.32 5.20 7.90
CA ASP A 95 -6.75 4.87 7.98
C ASP A 95 -6.87 3.43 8.52
N VAL A 96 -8.06 3.03 8.93
CA VAL A 96 -8.34 1.66 9.35
C VAL A 96 -9.20 0.96 8.31
N THR A 97 -8.83 -0.26 7.95
CA THR A 97 -9.69 -1.10 7.11
C THR A 97 -10.11 -2.36 7.83
N GLU A 98 -11.34 -2.81 7.57
CA GLU A 98 -11.93 -4.04 8.08
C GLU A 98 -11.92 -5.12 7.00
N PHE A 99 -11.63 -6.35 7.42
CA PHE A 99 -11.87 -7.58 6.68
C PHE A 99 -12.92 -8.40 7.44
N SER A 100 -13.89 -8.95 6.73
CA SER A 100 -14.92 -9.82 7.32
C SER A 100 -14.93 -11.13 6.55
N LEU A 101 -14.51 -12.21 7.21
CA LEU A 101 -14.41 -13.56 6.68
C LEU A 101 -14.84 -14.55 7.76
N PHE A 102 -15.47 -15.65 7.40
CA PHE A 102 -15.86 -16.74 8.32
C PHE A 102 -16.70 -16.29 9.52
N GLY A 103 -17.48 -15.19 9.38
CA GLY A 103 -18.22 -14.60 10.51
C GLY A 103 -17.37 -13.79 11.49
N GLU A 104 -16.07 -13.72 11.28
CA GLU A 104 -15.11 -12.99 12.09
C GLU A 104 -14.67 -11.69 11.44
N LYS A 105 -14.06 -10.79 12.22
CA LYS A 105 -13.53 -9.52 11.75
C LYS A 105 -12.05 -9.39 12.08
N LEU A 106 -11.30 -8.81 11.15
CA LEU A 106 -9.91 -8.43 11.34
C LEU A 106 -9.71 -6.99 10.85
N TYR A 107 -8.97 -6.21 11.61
CA TYR A 107 -8.71 -4.79 11.33
C TYR A 107 -7.23 -4.59 11.07
N LEU A 108 -6.91 -3.77 10.06
CA LEU A 108 -5.55 -3.33 9.75
C LEU A 108 -5.48 -1.81 9.84
N SER A 109 -4.52 -1.30 10.62
CA SER A 109 -4.20 0.12 10.74
C SER A 109 -2.76 0.36 10.29
N PRO A 110 -2.51 0.81 9.07
CA PRO A 110 -1.17 1.13 8.58
C PRO A 110 -0.88 2.63 8.60
N ILE A 111 0.41 2.99 8.68
CA ILE A 111 0.93 4.28 8.28
C ILE A 111 1.69 4.13 6.96
N LEU A 112 1.32 4.95 5.98
CA LEU A 112 1.95 4.98 4.66
C LEU A 112 2.68 6.31 4.46
N ASP A 113 3.96 6.26 4.08
CA ASP A 113 4.74 7.44 3.68
C ASP A 113 4.38 7.87 2.25
N LEU A 114 4.12 9.16 2.04
CA LEU A 114 3.68 9.67 0.73
C LEU A 114 4.82 9.78 -0.29
N CYS A 115 6.07 9.91 0.14
CA CYS A 115 7.23 9.96 -0.75
C CYS A 115 7.54 8.57 -1.34
N SER A 116 7.71 7.58 -0.48
CA SER A 116 8.12 6.23 -0.86
C SER A 116 6.95 5.27 -1.08
N SER A 117 5.75 5.61 -0.61
CA SER A 117 4.61 4.69 -0.51
C SER A 117 4.89 3.45 0.34
N ASP A 118 5.84 3.54 1.24
CA ASP A 118 6.28 2.53 2.17
C ASP A 118 5.32 2.43 3.36
N LEU A 119 5.06 1.23 3.83
CA LEU A 119 4.38 1.00 5.10
C LEU A 119 5.40 1.21 6.23
N VAL A 120 5.34 2.37 6.88
CA VAL A 120 6.24 2.74 7.98
C VAL A 120 6.01 1.85 9.19
N SER A 121 4.76 1.64 9.55
CA SER A 121 4.30 0.70 10.59
C SER A 121 2.88 0.25 10.28
N TYR A 122 2.45 -0.82 10.93
CA TYR A 122 1.06 -1.27 10.91
C TYR A 122 0.75 -2.14 12.12
N THR A 123 -0.52 -2.16 12.51
CA THR A 123 -1.04 -3.11 13.50
C THR A 123 -2.22 -3.87 12.94
N ILE A 124 -2.37 -5.13 13.36
CA ILE A 124 -3.49 -6.00 13.04
C ILE A 124 -4.18 -6.35 14.35
N SER A 125 -5.51 -6.24 14.39
CA SER A 125 -6.32 -6.51 15.59
C SER A 125 -7.64 -7.18 15.20
N ASP A 126 -8.19 -7.98 16.10
CA ASP A 126 -9.55 -8.55 16.00
C ASP A 126 -10.63 -7.54 16.36
N ARG A 127 -10.26 -6.41 16.98
CA ARG A 127 -11.17 -5.35 17.43
C ARG A 127 -10.65 -3.96 17.05
N PRO A 128 -11.55 -3.01 16.71
CA PRO A 128 -11.17 -1.63 16.41
C PRO A 128 -10.99 -0.82 17.70
N VAL A 129 -9.98 -1.17 18.50
CA VAL A 129 -9.66 -0.51 19.79
C VAL A 129 -8.64 0.59 19.62
N LEU A 130 -8.58 1.54 20.59
CA LEU A 130 -7.64 2.66 20.53
C LEU A 130 -6.18 2.19 20.53
N SER A 131 -5.85 1.16 21.31
CA SER A 131 -4.49 0.60 21.36
C SER A 131 -3.95 0.20 19.99
N MET A 132 -4.80 -0.23 19.05
CA MET A 132 -4.39 -0.55 17.69
C MET A 132 -3.71 0.65 17.00
N VAL A 133 -4.26 1.85 17.11
CA VAL A 133 -3.67 3.04 16.49
C VAL A 133 -2.53 3.64 17.31
N THR A 134 -2.56 3.50 18.65
CA THR A 134 -1.47 4.02 19.51
C THR A 134 -0.21 3.16 19.41
N THR A 135 -0.32 1.83 19.42
CA THR A 135 0.83 0.93 19.20
C THR A 135 1.45 1.15 17.82
N MET A 136 0.63 1.30 16.77
CA MET A 136 1.11 1.64 15.43
C MET A 136 1.90 2.96 15.42
N LEU A 137 1.45 3.99 16.19
CA LEU A 137 2.18 5.25 16.33
C LEU A 137 3.52 5.06 17.04
N ASP A 138 3.56 4.31 18.15
CA ASP A 138 4.79 4.07 18.91
C ASP A 138 5.85 3.41 18.03
N GLU A 139 5.47 2.38 17.27
CA GLU A 139 6.35 1.73 16.30
C GLU A 139 6.84 2.67 15.18
N ALA A 140 5.96 3.54 14.68
CA ALA A 140 6.34 4.52 13.66
C ALA A 140 7.28 5.60 14.24
N PHE A 141 7.00 6.09 15.44
CA PHE A 141 7.77 7.14 16.11
C PHE A 141 9.16 6.68 16.55
N ALA A 142 9.35 5.39 16.79
CA ALA A 142 10.67 4.82 17.03
C ALA A 142 11.62 4.95 15.81
N LYS A 143 11.05 5.12 14.60
CA LYS A 143 11.82 5.20 13.34
C LYS A 143 12.16 6.63 12.91
N ILE A 144 11.74 7.65 13.66
CA ILE A 144 11.97 9.06 13.33
C ILE A 144 12.49 9.83 14.56
N PRO A 145 13.33 10.88 14.37
CA PRO A 145 13.78 11.73 15.46
C PRO A 145 12.62 12.51 16.09
N ALA A 146 12.85 13.06 17.28
CA ALA A 146 11.94 14.01 17.89
C ALA A 146 11.98 15.36 17.14
N GLY A 147 10.90 16.16 17.26
CA GLY A 147 10.84 17.50 16.66
C GLY A 147 10.72 17.52 15.14
N THR A 148 10.29 16.43 14.54
CA THR A 148 10.08 16.35 13.09
C THR A 148 8.91 17.24 12.64
N ASN A 149 9.03 17.89 11.48
CA ASN A 149 7.94 18.69 10.87
C ASN A 149 6.97 17.84 10.04
N LEU A 150 6.78 16.58 10.44
CA LEU A 150 5.94 15.60 9.79
C LEU A 150 4.45 15.96 9.91
N ILE A 151 3.71 15.78 8.82
CA ILE A 151 2.24 15.81 8.82
C ILE A 151 1.73 14.37 8.80
N LEU A 152 0.89 13.99 9.78
CA LEU A 152 0.14 12.74 9.74
C LEU A 152 -1.32 13.03 9.45
N HIS A 153 -1.79 12.56 8.30
CA HIS A 153 -3.16 12.78 7.81
C HIS A 153 -4.01 11.52 7.96
N SER A 154 -5.24 11.71 8.44
CA SER A 154 -6.23 10.63 8.59
C SER A 154 -7.61 11.10 8.11
N ASP A 155 -8.58 10.20 8.12
CA ASP A 155 -9.99 10.58 8.11
C ASP A 155 -10.43 11.11 9.50
N GLN A 156 -11.74 11.33 9.68
CA GLN A 156 -12.31 11.77 10.95
C GLN A 156 -12.77 10.59 11.83
N GLY A 157 -12.11 9.43 11.75
CA GLY A 157 -12.40 8.29 12.61
C GLY A 157 -12.24 8.65 14.11
N TRP A 158 -13.08 8.08 14.97
CA TRP A 158 -13.10 8.38 16.41
C TRP A 158 -11.73 8.18 17.08
N GLN A 159 -10.96 7.18 16.66
CA GLN A 159 -9.62 6.89 17.18
C GLN A 159 -8.64 8.03 16.97
N TYR A 160 -8.73 8.75 15.84
CA TYR A 160 -7.87 9.89 15.51
C TYR A 160 -8.29 11.19 16.22
N GLN A 161 -9.52 11.24 16.71
CA GLN A 161 -10.07 12.34 17.50
C GLN A 161 -9.82 12.16 19.01
N HIS A 162 -9.34 10.99 19.42
CA HIS A 162 -9.13 10.65 20.83
C HIS A 162 -7.96 11.46 21.42
N LYS A 163 -8.13 11.95 22.68
CA LYS A 163 -7.14 12.82 23.36
C LYS A 163 -5.76 12.19 23.47
N GLN A 164 -5.67 10.88 23.73
CA GLN A 164 -4.40 10.16 23.84
C GLN A 164 -3.66 10.16 22.49
N TYR A 165 -4.34 9.83 21.38
CA TYR A 165 -3.76 9.89 20.03
C TYR A 165 -3.21 11.28 19.72
N GLN A 166 -4.01 12.32 19.95
CA GLN A 166 -3.61 13.71 19.73
C GLN A 166 -2.45 14.15 20.63
N ARG A 167 -2.39 13.64 21.87
CA ARG A 167 -1.27 13.90 22.78
C ARG A 167 0.03 13.30 22.26
N MET A 168 0.03 12.03 21.84
CA MET A 168 1.20 11.36 21.26
C MET A 168 1.77 12.11 20.05
N LEU A 169 0.90 12.61 19.16
CA LEU A 169 1.34 13.43 18.02
C LEU A 169 2.04 14.71 18.47
N ARG A 170 1.46 15.44 19.44
CA ARG A 170 2.03 16.69 19.95
C ARG A 170 3.39 16.46 20.65
N GLU A 171 3.48 15.43 21.49
CA GLU A 171 4.72 15.07 22.21
C GLU A 171 5.84 14.71 21.24
N LYS A 172 5.52 14.06 20.11
CA LYS A 172 6.50 13.75 19.07
C LYS A 172 6.80 14.92 18.12
N GLY A 173 6.03 16.01 18.18
CA GLY A 173 6.15 17.16 17.26
C GLY A 173 5.53 16.92 15.89
N VAL A 174 4.61 15.96 15.77
CA VAL A 174 3.90 15.63 14.52
C VAL A 174 2.64 16.47 14.39
N ARG A 175 2.44 17.09 13.24
CA ARG A 175 1.25 17.89 12.94
C ARG A 175 0.11 17.00 12.47
N GLN A 176 -0.99 17.03 13.20
CA GLN A 176 -2.19 16.30 12.80
C GLN A 176 -2.94 17.02 11.68
N SER A 177 -3.38 16.25 10.70
CA SER A 177 -4.25 16.69 9.60
C SER A 177 -5.42 15.72 9.43
N MET A 178 -6.60 16.23 9.16
CA MET A 178 -7.80 15.38 8.92
C MET A 178 -8.51 15.77 7.64
N SER A 179 -9.07 14.75 6.95
CA SER A 179 -9.95 14.96 5.80
C SER A 179 -11.18 15.78 6.16
N ARG A 180 -11.74 16.49 5.21
CA ARG A 180 -13.06 17.11 5.35
C ARG A 180 -14.14 16.04 5.48
N LYS A 181 -15.20 16.33 6.25
CA LYS A 181 -16.32 15.40 6.49
C LYS A 181 -16.91 14.91 5.14
N GLY A 182 -17.01 13.59 4.99
CA GLY A 182 -17.59 12.95 3.80
C GLY A 182 -16.75 13.08 2.52
N ASN A 183 -15.53 13.63 2.58
CA ASN A 183 -14.69 13.79 1.41
C ASN A 183 -13.62 12.69 1.31
N CYS A 184 -13.98 11.61 0.62
CA CYS A 184 -13.10 10.45 0.43
C CYS A 184 -11.84 10.75 -0.41
N LEU A 185 -11.85 11.81 -1.21
CA LEU A 185 -10.69 12.21 -2.02
C LEU A 185 -9.56 12.80 -1.17
N ASP A 186 -9.88 13.33 0.01
CA ASP A 186 -8.88 13.89 0.91
C ASP A 186 -7.98 12.80 1.55
N ASN A 187 -8.41 11.51 1.55
CA ASN A 187 -7.63 10.36 2.01
C ASN A 187 -7.44 9.30 0.90
N ALA A 188 -7.34 9.75 -0.36
CA ALA A 188 -7.35 8.89 -1.54
C ALA A 188 -6.17 7.92 -1.60
N VAL A 189 -4.98 8.31 -1.10
CA VAL A 189 -3.75 7.50 -1.22
C VAL A 189 -3.84 6.23 -0.37
N ILE A 190 -4.25 6.34 0.90
CA ILE A 190 -4.39 5.16 1.77
C ILE A 190 -5.56 4.26 1.31
N LYS A 191 -6.65 4.86 0.81
CA LYS A 191 -7.76 4.10 0.22
C LYS A 191 -7.38 3.35 -1.05
N ASN A 192 -6.50 3.94 -1.86
CA ASN A 192 -5.91 3.22 -3.01
C ASN A 192 -5.05 2.04 -2.54
N PHE A 193 -4.26 2.20 -1.47
CA PHE A 193 -3.53 1.08 -0.87
C PHE A 193 -4.47 -0.05 -0.44
N PHE A 194 -5.55 0.26 0.29
CA PHE A 194 -6.55 -0.75 0.67
C PHE A 194 -7.24 -1.41 -0.53
N GLY A 195 -7.51 -0.62 -1.56
CA GLY A 195 -8.04 -1.16 -2.82
C GLY A 195 -7.09 -2.16 -3.47
N LEU A 196 -5.79 -1.84 -3.52
CA LEU A 196 -4.75 -2.74 -4.02
C LEU A 196 -4.63 -4.00 -3.18
N LEU A 197 -4.58 -3.87 -1.84
CA LEU A 197 -4.51 -4.98 -0.92
C LEU A 197 -5.71 -5.92 -1.12
N LYS A 198 -6.93 -5.39 -1.13
CA LYS A 198 -8.14 -6.20 -1.34
C LYS A 198 -8.17 -6.87 -2.72
N SER A 199 -7.71 -6.18 -3.75
CA SER A 199 -7.73 -6.74 -5.11
C SER A 199 -6.56 -7.68 -5.40
N GLU A 200 -5.42 -7.51 -4.75
CA GLU A 200 -4.21 -8.34 -4.96
C GLU A 200 -4.09 -9.51 -3.95
N LEU A 201 -4.83 -9.47 -2.84
CA LEU A 201 -4.87 -10.54 -1.84
C LEU A 201 -6.29 -11.10 -1.69
N LEU A 202 -7.24 -10.30 -1.16
CA LEU A 202 -8.54 -10.78 -0.69
C LEU A 202 -9.41 -11.39 -1.81
N TYR A 203 -9.33 -10.87 -3.02
CA TYR A 203 -10.17 -11.30 -4.15
C TYR A 203 -9.48 -12.28 -5.12
N LEU A 204 -8.21 -12.62 -4.88
CA LEU A 204 -7.46 -13.49 -5.78
C LEU A 204 -7.35 -14.94 -5.33
N GLN A 205 -7.62 -15.21 -4.06
CA GLN A 205 -7.47 -16.55 -3.47
C GLN A 205 -8.56 -16.83 -2.45
N GLU A 206 -8.76 -18.10 -2.15
CA GLU A 206 -9.65 -18.58 -1.10
C GLU A 206 -8.85 -18.78 0.17
N PHE A 207 -9.46 -18.50 1.31
CA PHE A 207 -8.87 -18.70 2.63
C PHE A 207 -9.62 -19.83 3.35
N ARG A 208 -8.91 -20.55 4.22
CA ARG A 208 -9.47 -21.69 4.98
C ARG A 208 -9.99 -21.25 6.35
N SER A 209 -9.37 -20.21 6.94
CA SER A 209 -9.73 -19.66 8.25
C SER A 209 -9.26 -18.21 8.34
N MET A 210 -9.63 -17.52 9.42
CA MET A 210 -9.14 -16.17 9.71
C MET A 210 -7.63 -16.16 10.00
N GLU A 211 -7.09 -17.21 10.64
CA GLU A 211 -5.65 -17.37 10.88
C GLU A 211 -4.89 -17.51 9.56
N HIS A 212 -5.40 -18.31 8.63
CA HIS A 212 -4.81 -18.44 7.30
C HIS A 212 -4.82 -17.09 6.57
N PHE A 213 -5.95 -16.36 6.62
CA PHE A 213 -6.02 -15.01 6.04
C PHE A 213 -5.01 -14.06 6.69
N LYS A 214 -4.84 -14.12 8.02
CA LYS A 214 -3.89 -13.27 8.75
C LYS A 214 -2.44 -13.54 8.34
N LEU A 215 -2.05 -14.78 8.16
CA LEU A 215 -0.71 -15.16 7.66
C LEU A 215 -0.47 -14.63 6.25
N GLU A 216 -1.42 -14.83 5.35
CA GLU A 216 -1.35 -14.32 3.97
C GLU A 216 -1.36 -12.79 3.91
N LEU A 217 -2.05 -12.12 4.85
CA LEU A 217 -2.03 -10.67 4.99
C LEU A 217 -0.63 -10.18 5.39
N LEU A 218 0.02 -10.80 6.37
CA LEU A 218 1.38 -10.48 6.78
C LEU A 218 2.38 -10.68 5.63
N GLU A 219 2.28 -11.81 4.91
CA GLU A 219 3.11 -12.06 3.72
C GLU A 219 2.87 -11.00 2.63
N TYR A 220 1.61 -10.59 2.43
CA TYR A 220 1.29 -9.55 1.47
C TYR A 220 1.86 -8.18 1.86
N LEU A 221 1.82 -7.80 3.14
CA LEU A 221 2.38 -6.53 3.62
C LEU A 221 3.90 -6.49 3.43
N ASP A 222 4.59 -7.62 3.71
CA ASP A 222 6.02 -7.78 3.40
C ASP A 222 6.27 -7.68 1.89
N TYR A 223 5.53 -8.43 1.09
CA TYR A 223 5.61 -8.37 -0.37
C TYR A 223 5.40 -6.95 -0.90
N TYR A 224 4.40 -6.23 -0.38
CA TYR A 224 4.11 -4.87 -0.79
C TYR A 224 5.29 -3.91 -0.55
N ASN A 225 5.91 -3.99 0.61
CA ASN A 225 7.04 -3.14 0.97
C ASN A 225 8.33 -3.52 0.24
N ASN A 226 8.67 -4.81 0.20
CA ASN A 226 10.02 -5.27 -0.14
C ASN A 226 10.15 -5.81 -1.56
N ARG A 227 9.05 -6.26 -2.17
CA ARG A 227 9.10 -6.95 -3.48
C ARG A 227 8.20 -6.33 -4.55
N ARG A 228 7.09 -5.68 -4.17
CA ARG A 228 6.12 -5.12 -5.10
C ARG A 228 6.63 -3.84 -5.76
N ILE A 229 7.03 -3.91 -7.02
CA ILE A 229 7.50 -2.76 -7.77
C ILE A 229 6.40 -1.74 -8.10
N LYS A 230 6.75 -0.45 -8.13
CA LYS A 230 5.88 0.67 -8.49
C LYS A 230 6.49 1.52 -9.59
N ALA A 231 5.76 1.76 -10.69
CA ALA A 231 6.23 2.57 -11.81
C ALA A 231 6.62 4.00 -11.37
N LYS A 232 5.83 4.63 -10.48
CA LYS A 232 6.14 5.97 -9.96
C LYS A 232 7.38 6.03 -9.07
N LEU A 233 7.87 4.90 -8.58
CA LEU A 233 9.11 4.76 -7.80
C LEU A 233 10.26 4.23 -8.67
N LYS A 234 10.28 4.59 -9.94
CA LYS A 234 11.30 4.15 -10.93
C LYS A 234 11.40 2.61 -11.04
N GLY A 235 10.31 1.90 -10.79
CA GLY A 235 10.28 0.43 -10.80
C GLY A 235 10.90 -0.20 -9.56
N LEU A 236 11.06 0.53 -8.46
CA LEU A 236 11.55 0.01 -7.19
C LEU A 236 10.39 -0.39 -6.27
N PRO A 237 10.61 -1.36 -5.36
CA PRO A 237 9.75 -1.55 -4.20
C PRO A 237 9.79 -0.35 -3.25
N PRO A 238 8.71 -0.10 -2.47
CA PRO A 238 8.63 1.03 -1.54
C PRO A 238 9.80 1.13 -0.55
N ALA A 239 10.18 0.03 0.11
CA ALA A 239 11.26 0.02 1.11
C ALA A 239 12.61 0.35 0.50
N ILE A 240 12.92 -0.19 -0.68
CA ILE A 240 14.17 0.10 -1.39
C ILE A 240 14.23 1.58 -1.82
N HIS A 241 13.11 2.11 -2.36
CA HIS A 241 13.02 3.52 -2.71
C HIS A 241 13.22 4.42 -1.47
N ARG A 242 12.60 4.07 -0.32
CA ARG A 242 12.79 4.79 0.94
C ARG A 242 14.24 4.80 1.39
N GLN A 243 14.89 3.65 1.38
CA GLN A 243 16.30 3.53 1.78
C GLN A 243 17.20 4.43 0.93
N GLN A 244 17.04 4.40 -0.39
CA GLN A 244 17.78 5.26 -1.30
C GLN A 244 17.53 6.75 -1.06
N ALA A 245 16.27 7.14 -0.81
CA ALA A 245 15.89 8.52 -0.55
C ALA A 245 16.42 9.03 0.81
N LEU A 246 16.53 8.17 1.82
CA LEU A 246 17.14 8.52 3.12
C LEU A 246 18.67 8.63 3.02
N SER A 247 19.31 7.81 2.20
CA SER A 247 20.76 7.88 2.01
C SER A 247 21.21 9.08 1.14
N ALA A 248 20.29 9.67 0.39
CA ALA A 248 20.54 10.84 -0.48
C ALA A 248 20.17 12.18 0.18
N ALA A 249 19.63 12.18 1.42
CA ALA A 249 19.15 13.37 2.13
C ALA A 249 20.13 13.86 3.19
#